data_497fbaa14b8860aa427410f81701e09f
#
_entry.id   497fbaa14b8860aa427410f81701e09f
#
_cell.length_a   1.000
_cell.length_b   1.000
_cell.length_c   1.000
_cell.angle_alpha   90.00
_cell.angle_beta   90.00
_cell.angle_gamma   90.00
#
_symmetry.space_group_name_H-M   'P 1'
#
loop_
_entity.id
_entity.type
_entity.pdbx_description
1 polymer ?
#
loop_
_entity_poly.entity_id
_entity_poly.type
_entity_poly.pdbx_seq_one_letter_code
_entity_poly.pdbx_strand_id
1 'polypeptide(L)'
;MLLVKRVLPACALALGLLFAGQQAAHAEDDGQLMASGSSIRDQASLQRGARLFFNYCVGCHSLKYVRYSRMADDLGLTEQQVMQNLNFTGAKFDEQVVSHMPADDAGKWFGKAPPDLSLEVSAKGSDWVYTYLNTFYLDPKSPIGWNNTTLPNAAMPFPLWELQGEQTAVTKPGSGEVEKLELAHPGKLTPEQYQQATRDLVNFLEYVSEPAALQRQHYGIWVLLFLVAFTMLAYLLKKEYWKDVH
;
A
#
# COMPACT_ATOMS: atom_id res chain seq x y z
N MET A 1 -16.01 -37.19 33.14
CA MET A 1 -14.57 -36.92 33.24
C MET A 1 -13.76 -37.39 32.03
N LEU A 2 -14.20 -38.39 31.26
CA LEU A 2 -13.53 -38.89 30.05
C LEU A 2 -13.68 -38.01 28.80
N LEU A 3 -14.79 -37.24 28.66
CA LEU A 3 -15.04 -36.38 27.50
C LEU A 3 -14.14 -35.12 27.45
N VAL A 4 -13.83 -34.52 28.58
CA VAL A 4 -12.95 -33.35 28.68
C VAL A 4 -11.53 -33.68 28.26
N LYS A 5 -11.06 -34.90 28.53
CA LYS A 5 -9.72 -35.38 28.14
C LYS A 5 -9.55 -35.58 26.63
N ARG A 6 -10.64 -35.70 25.86
CA ARG A 6 -10.59 -35.88 24.39
C ARG A 6 -10.84 -34.59 23.61
N VAL A 7 -11.57 -33.64 24.19
CA VAL A 7 -11.91 -32.36 23.51
C VAL A 7 -10.79 -31.35 23.62
N LEU A 8 -10.06 -31.28 24.75
CA LEU A 8 -8.94 -30.34 24.91
C LEU A 8 -7.81 -30.55 23.88
N PRO A 9 -7.33 -31.78 23.59
CA PRO A 9 -6.30 -31.96 22.59
C PRO A 9 -6.79 -31.66 21.15
N ALA A 10 -8.07 -31.92 20.85
CA ALA A 10 -8.64 -31.61 19.54
C ALA A 10 -8.77 -30.11 19.28
N CYS A 11 -9.15 -29.33 20.30
CA CYS A 11 -9.17 -27.87 20.22
C CYS A 11 -7.75 -27.27 20.12
N ALA A 12 -6.79 -27.83 20.83
CA ALA A 12 -5.39 -27.39 20.74
C ALA A 12 -4.78 -27.70 19.36
N LEU A 13 -5.11 -28.85 18.76
CA LEU A 13 -4.69 -29.20 17.41
C LEU A 13 -5.36 -28.32 16.35
N ALA A 14 -6.64 -27.99 16.51
CA ALA A 14 -7.34 -27.09 15.59
C ALA A 14 -6.82 -25.64 15.69
N LEU A 15 -6.49 -25.13 16.89
CA LEU A 15 -5.81 -23.85 17.05
C LEU A 15 -4.41 -23.86 16.45
N GLY A 16 -3.64 -24.93 16.62
CA GLY A 16 -2.32 -25.08 16.04
C GLY A 16 -2.32 -25.07 14.51
N LEU A 17 -3.32 -25.70 13.88
CA LEU A 17 -3.50 -25.71 12.42
C LEU A 17 -3.92 -24.33 11.86
N LEU A 18 -4.66 -23.52 12.61
CA LEU A 18 -5.02 -22.16 12.23
C LEU A 18 -3.81 -21.20 12.23
N PHE A 19 -2.81 -21.43 13.07
CA PHE A 19 -1.57 -20.66 13.10
C PHE A 19 -0.50 -21.15 12.10
N ALA A 20 -0.55 -22.42 11.70
CA ALA A 20 0.41 -22.98 10.75
C ALA A 20 0.13 -22.58 9.28
N GLY A 21 -1.05 -22.08 8.96
CA GLY A 21 -1.50 -21.74 7.61
C GLY A 21 -1.23 -20.30 7.15
N GLN A 22 -0.60 -19.45 7.96
CA GLN A 22 -0.29 -18.08 7.57
C GLN A 22 1.08 -17.97 6.88
N GLN A 23 1.34 -18.81 5.90
CA GLN A 23 2.31 -18.45 4.87
C GLN A 23 1.59 -17.46 3.95
N ALA A 24 1.94 -16.19 4.08
CA ALA A 24 1.55 -15.19 3.08
C ALA A 24 1.96 -15.74 1.71
N ALA A 25 1.00 -15.82 0.79
CA ALA A 25 1.32 -16.09 -0.60
C ALA A 25 2.11 -14.87 -1.11
N HIS A 26 3.44 -14.96 -1.00
CA HIS A 26 4.32 -14.05 -1.71
C HIS A 26 4.21 -14.41 -3.19
N ALA A 27 3.73 -13.49 -4.01
CA ALA A 27 3.95 -13.57 -5.45
C ALA A 27 5.46 -13.68 -5.66
N GLU A 28 5.88 -14.71 -6.39
CA GLU A 28 7.27 -14.86 -6.81
C GLU A 28 7.65 -13.62 -7.62
N ASP A 29 8.38 -12.70 -6.98
CA ASP A 29 9.14 -11.68 -7.66
C ASP A 29 10.62 -12.02 -7.41
N ASP A 30 11.34 -12.36 -8.47
CA ASP A 30 12.74 -12.83 -8.44
C ASP A 30 13.74 -11.69 -8.11
N GLY A 31 13.25 -10.52 -7.77
CA GLY A 31 13.98 -9.36 -7.27
C GLY A 31 13.80 -9.19 -5.77
N GLN A 32 14.89 -9.03 -5.03
CA GLN A 32 14.83 -8.73 -3.60
C GLN A 32 14.16 -7.38 -3.35
N LEU A 33 12.88 -7.39 -2.98
CA LEU A 33 12.12 -6.18 -2.66
C LEU A 33 12.66 -5.55 -1.37
N MET A 34 12.68 -4.23 -1.34
CA MET A 34 12.99 -3.45 -0.14
C MET A 34 11.78 -3.46 0.79
N ALA A 35 11.98 -3.78 2.07
CA ALA A 35 10.90 -3.71 3.05
C ALA A 35 10.46 -2.26 3.27
N SER A 36 9.21 -1.95 2.99
CA SER A 36 8.62 -0.62 3.20
C SER A 36 8.54 -0.28 4.68
N GLY A 37 8.25 -1.26 5.53
CA GLY A 37 7.98 -1.05 6.95
C GLY A 37 6.78 -0.13 7.16
N SER A 38 5.81 -0.14 6.22
CA SER A 38 4.61 0.68 6.28
C SER A 38 3.72 0.31 7.47
N SER A 39 2.99 1.28 7.99
CA SER A 39 2.02 1.10 9.07
C SER A 39 0.88 2.12 8.97
N ILE A 40 -0.28 1.69 8.53
CA ILE A 40 -1.47 2.54 8.42
C ILE A 40 -1.95 3.14 9.76
N ARG A 41 -1.38 2.70 10.89
CA ARG A 41 -1.69 3.25 12.23
C ARG A 41 -0.93 4.54 12.55
N ASP A 42 0.15 4.82 11.83
CA ASP A 42 0.92 6.06 11.99
C ASP A 42 0.22 7.22 11.25
N GLN A 43 -0.70 7.89 11.94
CA GLN A 43 -1.47 8.99 11.38
C GLN A 43 -0.58 10.15 10.87
N ALA A 44 0.52 10.43 11.56
CA ALA A 44 1.46 11.45 11.12
C ALA A 44 2.14 11.07 9.80
N SER A 45 2.49 9.80 9.63
CA SER A 45 3.00 9.25 8.37
C SER A 45 1.96 9.35 7.25
N LEU A 46 0.69 8.99 7.53
CA LEU A 46 -0.40 9.12 6.55
C LEU A 46 -0.58 10.59 6.09
N GLN A 47 -0.53 11.55 7.00
CA GLN A 47 -0.64 12.97 6.67
C GLN A 47 0.54 13.47 5.82
N ARG A 48 1.79 13.04 6.14
CA ARG A 48 2.97 13.37 5.33
C ARG A 48 2.90 12.72 3.95
N GLY A 49 2.45 11.46 3.89
CA GLY A 49 2.23 10.72 2.64
C GLY A 49 1.16 11.37 1.76
N ALA A 50 0.03 11.77 2.34
CA ALA A 50 -1.01 12.54 1.64
C ALA A 50 -0.42 13.81 1.02
N ARG A 51 0.33 14.60 1.80
CA ARG A 51 1.00 15.80 1.28
C ARG A 51 1.90 15.48 0.08
N LEU A 52 2.68 14.40 0.13
CA LEU A 52 3.54 14.00 -0.99
C LEU A 52 2.70 13.61 -2.21
N PHE A 53 1.65 12.81 -2.03
CA PHE A 53 0.76 12.41 -3.12
C PHE A 53 0.14 13.62 -3.83
N PHE A 54 -0.42 14.55 -3.07
CA PHE A 54 -1.07 15.72 -3.65
C PHE A 54 -0.09 16.70 -4.31
N ASN A 55 1.17 16.74 -3.89
CA ASN A 55 2.18 17.61 -4.52
C ASN A 55 2.86 16.98 -5.73
N TYR A 56 3.01 15.66 -5.79
CA TYR A 56 3.83 15.00 -6.81
C TYR A 56 3.07 14.01 -7.72
N CYS A 57 1.91 13.50 -7.28
CA CYS A 57 1.24 12.40 -7.97
C CYS A 57 -0.13 12.75 -8.55
N VAL A 58 -0.92 13.61 -7.85
CA VAL A 58 -2.33 13.90 -8.21
C VAL A 58 -2.45 14.58 -9.58
N GLY A 59 -1.42 15.24 -10.09
CA GLY A 59 -1.41 15.80 -11.43
C GLY A 59 -1.63 14.76 -12.54
N CYS A 60 -1.20 13.51 -12.28
CA CYS A 60 -1.29 12.41 -13.23
C CYS A 60 -2.17 11.26 -12.74
N HIS A 61 -2.19 10.96 -11.44
CA HIS A 61 -2.86 9.81 -10.86
C HIS A 61 -4.08 10.20 -10.04
N SER A 62 -5.17 9.49 -10.24
CA SER A 62 -6.39 9.61 -9.45
C SER A 62 -6.40 8.62 -8.28
N LEU A 63 -7.25 8.91 -7.27
CA LEU A 63 -7.68 8.01 -6.21
C LEU A 63 -9.22 7.98 -6.22
N LYS A 64 -9.81 7.37 -7.23
CA LYS A 64 -11.27 7.43 -7.49
C LYS A 64 -12.12 6.80 -6.40
N TYR A 65 -11.55 5.96 -5.54
CA TYR A 65 -12.29 5.30 -4.46
C TYR A 65 -12.22 6.05 -3.13
N VAL A 66 -11.51 7.19 -3.09
CA VAL A 66 -11.41 8.03 -1.90
C VAL A 66 -11.99 9.42 -2.18
N ARG A 67 -12.79 9.92 -1.25
CA ARG A 67 -13.32 11.28 -1.24
C ARG A 67 -12.47 12.16 -0.33
N TYR A 68 -12.37 13.45 -0.61
CA TYR A 68 -11.66 14.39 0.25
C TYR A 68 -12.25 14.40 1.68
N SER A 69 -13.57 14.33 1.83
CA SER A 69 -14.25 14.26 3.13
C SER A 69 -13.84 13.02 3.93
N ARG A 70 -13.84 11.84 3.31
CA ARG A 70 -13.43 10.61 3.97
C ARG A 70 -11.96 10.66 4.41
N MET A 71 -11.09 11.16 3.56
CA MET A 71 -9.68 11.34 3.89
C MET A 71 -9.48 12.32 5.05
N ALA A 72 -10.25 13.41 5.10
CA ALA A 72 -10.21 14.37 6.20
C ALA A 72 -10.52 13.68 7.53
N ASP A 73 -11.65 12.94 7.61
CA ASP A 73 -12.09 12.24 8.80
C ASP A 73 -11.05 11.20 9.27
N ASP A 74 -10.58 10.35 8.36
CA ASP A 74 -9.66 9.26 8.70
C ASP A 74 -8.25 9.78 9.09
N LEU A 75 -7.78 10.88 8.50
CA LEU A 75 -6.49 11.49 8.81
C LEU A 75 -6.56 12.51 9.95
N GLY A 76 -7.74 12.78 10.51
CA GLY A 76 -7.93 13.78 11.58
C GLY A 76 -7.64 15.20 11.11
N LEU A 77 -7.97 15.53 9.88
CA LEU A 77 -7.82 16.86 9.27
C LEU A 77 -9.17 17.56 9.19
N THR A 78 -9.18 18.87 9.33
CA THR A 78 -10.38 19.66 9.08
C THR A 78 -10.63 19.83 7.57
N GLU A 79 -11.89 20.06 7.17
CA GLU A 79 -12.23 20.43 5.79
C GLU A 79 -11.33 21.56 5.26
N GLN A 80 -11.17 22.63 6.06
CA GLN A 80 -10.31 23.76 5.69
C GLN A 80 -8.87 23.33 5.40
N GLN A 81 -8.28 22.48 6.25
CA GLN A 81 -6.91 22.00 6.05
C GLN A 81 -6.77 21.18 4.75
N VAL A 82 -7.73 20.31 4.48
CA VAL A 82 -7.73 19.48 3.27
C VAL A 82 -7.92 20.36 2.03
N MET A 83 -8.92 21.23 2.02
CA MET A 83 -9.24 22.04 0.85
C MET A 83 -8.17 23.09 0.53
N GLN A 84 -7.48 23.63 1.53
CA GLN A 84 -6.41 24.60 1.30
C GLN A 84 -5.05 23.99 0.96
N ASN A 85 -4.76 22.76 1.46
CA ASN A 85 -3.40 22.22 1.38
C ASN A 85 -3.28 20.96 0.52
N LEU A 86 -4.41 20.27 0.24
CA LEU A 86 -4.39 19.00 -0.49
C LEU A 86 -5.30 19.01 -1.74
N ASN A 87 -6.15 20.04 -1.93
CA ASN A 87 -7.01 20.11 -3.11
C ASN A 87 -6.44 21.08 -4.16
N PHE A 88 -5.70 20.55 -5.09
CA PHE A 88 -5.14 21.31 -6.24
C PHE A 88 -5.98 21.15 -7.52
N THR A 89 -7.03 20.34 -7.47
CA THR A 89 -7.88 20.05 -8.63
C THR A 89 -9.15 20.92 -8.68
N GLY A 90 -9.43 21.70 -7.62
CA GLY A 90 -10.67 22.50 -7.53
C GLY A 90 -11.93 21.67 -7.29
N ALA A 91 -11.79 20.41 -6.90
CA ALA A 91 -12.89 19.53 -6.53
C ALA A 91 -13.63 20.04 -5.28
N LYS A 92 -14.88 19.64 -5.10
CA LYS A 92 -15.63 19.89 -3.85
C LYS A 92 -15.18 18.90 -2.78
N PHE A 93 -15.46 19.23 -1.52
CA PHE A 93 -15.04 18.42 -0.36
C PHE A 93 -15.63 17.00 -0.36
N ASP A 94 -16.81 16.82 -0.88
CA ASP A 94 -17.49 15.52 -0.99
C ASP A 94 -17.17 14.75 -2.29
N GLU A 95 -16.36 15.34 -3.18
CA GLU A 95 -15.96 14.71 -4.44
C GLU A 95 -14.76 13.77 -4.26
N GLN A 96 -14.58 12.91 -5.25
CA GLN A 96 -13.46 11.97 -5.34
C GLN A 96 -12.18 12.70 -5.74
N VAL A 97 -11.03 12.12 -5.38
CA VAL A 97 -9.73 12.60 -5.82
C VAL A 97 -9.47 12.15 -7.26
N VAL A 98 -9.68 13.03 -8.21
CA VAL A 98 -9.54 12.75 -9.64
C VAL A 98 -8.50 13.66 -10.27
N SER A 99 -7.53 13.09 -10.98
CA SER A 99 -6.58 13.83 -11.81
C SER A 99 -7.29 14.47 -12.99
N HIS A 100 -6.88 15.67 -13.37
CA HIS A 100 -7.40 16.38 -14.55
C HIS A 100 -6.63 16.05 -15.84
N MET A 101 -5.65 15.13 -15.79
CA MET A 101 -4.93 14.71 -16.99
C MET A 101 -5.86 13.89 -17.89
N PRO A 102 -6.13 14.31 -19.15
CA PRO A 102 -6.94 13.55 -20.08
C PRO A 102 -6.24 12.24 -20.46
N ALA A 103 -6.93 11.11 -20.36
CA ALA A 103 -6.35 9.80 -20.62
C ALA A 103 -5.80 9.64 -22.04
N ASP A 104 -6.51 10.22 -23.03
CA ASP A 104 -6.12 10.16 -24.45
C ASP A 104 -4.83 10.95 -24.71
N ASP A 105 -4.66 12.10 -24.07
CA ASP A 105 -3.45 12.91 -24.21
C ASP A 105 -2.29 12.28 -23.44
N ALA A 106 -2.53 11.75 -22.25
CA ALA A 106 -1.55 11.00 -21.49
C ALA A 106 -1.04 9.79 -22.28
N GLY A 107 -1.94 9.07 -22.97
CA GLY A 107 -1.56 7.98 -23.86
C GLY A 107 -0.64 8.41 -25.00
N LYS A 108 -0.84 9.61 -25.55
CA LYS A 108 0.05 10.17 -26.60
C LYS A 108 1.40 10.60 -26.03
N TRP A 109 1.42 11.20 -24.83
CA TRP A 109 2.65 11.73 -24.22
C TRP A 109 3.56 10.65 -23.65
N PHE A 110 2.98 9.63 -23.02
CA PHE A 110 3.72 8.62 -22.27
C PHE A 110 3.59 7.20 -22.85
N GLY A 111 2.83 7.04 -23.95
CA GLY A 111 2.52 5.72 -24.51
C GLY A 111 1.45 4.94 -23.74
N LYS A 112 1.12 5.36 -22.50
CA LYS A 112 0.11 4.75 -21.64
C LYS A 112 -0.46 5.79 -20.68
N ALA A 113 -1.78 5.76 -20.48
CA ALA A 113 -2.41 6.60 -19.47
C ALA A 113 -1.97 6.17 -18.05
N PRO A 114 -1.67 7.13 -17.14
CA PRO A 114 -1.38 6.81 -15.75
C PRO A 114 -2.54 6.05 -15.10
N PRO A 115 -2.26 4.95 -14.38
CA PRO A 115 -3.31 4.20 -13.69
C PRO A 115 -3.87 4.98 -12.50
N ASP A 116 -5.11 4.63 -12.11
CA ASP A 116 -5.66 5.02 -10.82
C ASP A 116 -4.93 4.25 -9.71
N LEU A 117 -4.48 4.95 -8.66
CA LEU A 117 -3.69 4.34 -7.59
C LEU A 117 -4.53 3.86 -6.39
N SER A 118 -5.87 3.92 -6.48
CA SER A 118 -6.74 3.53 -5.36
C SER A 118 -6.48 2.10 -4.87
N LEU A 119 -6.11 1.17 -5.73
CA LEU A 119 -5.89 -0.24 -5.39
C LEU A 119 -4.48 -0.74 -5.72
N GLU A 120 -3.56 0.14 -6.10
CA GLU A 120 -2.22 -0.29 -6.57
C GLU A 120 -1.45 -1.02 -5.48
N VAL A 121 -1.50 -0.53 -4.23
CA VAL A 121 -0.82 -1.21 -3.11
C VAL A 121 -1.48 -2.54 -2.76
N SER A 122 -2.80 -2.66 -2.87
CA SER A 122 -3.48 -3.96 -2.69
C SER A 122 -3.12 -4.97 -3.79
N ALA A 123 -2.85 -4.50 -4.99
CA ALA A 123 -2.54 -5.36 -6.14
C ALA A 123 -1.06 -5.78 -6.19
N LYS A 124 -0.14 -4.86 -5.85
CA LYS A 124 1.31 -5.07 -5.97
C LYS A 124 2.00 -5.37 -4.65
N GLY A 125 1.42 -4.95 -3.54
CA GLY A 125 2.06 -4.94 -2.22
C GLY A 125 2.81 -3.65 -1.93
N SER A 126 2.88 -3.29 -0.63
CA SER A 126 3.55 -2.07 -0.16
C SER A 126 5.06 -2.10 -0.44
N ASP A 127 5.71 -3.25 -0.30
CA ASP A 127 7.15 -3.42 -0.54
C ASP A 127 7.49 -3.24 -2.03
N TRP A 128 6.63 -3.70 -2.93
CA TRP A 128 6.82 -3.50 -4.36
C TRP A 128 6.73 -2.01 -4.73
N VAL A 129 5.68 -1.30 -4.26
CA VAL A 129 5.52 0.13 -4.55
C VAL A 129 6.66 0.94 -3.93
N TYR A 130 7.10 0.57 -2.72
CA TYR A 130 8.25 1.20 -2.08
C TYR A 130 9.54 1.01 -2.89
N THR A 131 9.82 -0.23 -3.30
CA THR A 131 10.99 -0.55 -4.13
C THR A 131 10.93 0.20 -5.46
N TYR A 132 9.77 0.20 -6.13
CA TYR A 132 9.55 0.92 -7.37
C TYR A 132 9.92 2.41 -7.25
N LEU A 133 9.47 3.10 -6.20
CA LEU A 133 9.75 4.52 -5.99
C LEU A 133 11.24 4.80 -5.66
N ASN A 134 11.98 3.82 -5.18
CA ASN A 134 13.39 3.96 -4.80
C ASN A 134 14.38 3.53 -5.90
N THR A 135 13.90 2.92 -6.99
CA THR A 135 14.76 2.27 -7.98
C THR A 135 14.70 2.89 -9.38
N PHE A 136 14.32 4.15 -9.48
CA PHE A 136 14.43 4.93 -10.72
C PHE A 136 15.88 5.35 -10.97
N TYR A 137 16.27 5.34 -12.23
CA TYR A 137 17.59 5.79 -12.68
C TYR A 137 17.53 6.46 -14.05
N LEU A 138 18.53 7.28 -14.35
CA LEU A 138 18.69 7.91 -15.67
C LEU A 138 19.05 6.85 -16.73
N ASP A 139 18.26 6.78 -17.78
CA ASP A 139 18.50 5.92 -18.92
C ASP A 139 18.38 6.73 -20.22
N PRO A 140 19.49 7.11 -20.84
CA PRO A 140 19.49 7.88 -22.09
C PRO A 140 18.82 7.14 -23.28
N LYS A 141 18.61 5.82 -23.16
CA LYS A 141 17.93 5.02 -24.18
C LYS A 141 16.41 5.05 -24.03
N SER A 142 15.91 5.42 -22.86
CA SER A 142 14.48 5.54 -22.61
C SER A 142 13.93 6.81 -23.27
N PRO A 143 12.77 6.75 -23.94
CA PRO A 143 12.12 7.92 -24.53
C PRO A 143 11.81 9.04 -23.53
N ILE A 144 11.64 8.70 -22.25
CA ILE A 144 11.33 9.63 -21.16
C ILE A 144 12.57 9.99 -20.32
N GLY A 145 13.77 9.48 -20.68
CA GLY A 145 15.02 9.72 -19.97
C GLY A 145 15.20 8.96 -18.66
N TRP A 146 14.20 8.20 -18.24
CA TRP A 146 14.19 7.43 -16.98
C TRP A 146 13.86 5.96 -17.22
N ASN A 147 14.40 5.10 -16.36
CA ASN A 147 14.04 3.69 -16.30
C ASN A 147 13.95 3.24 -14.84
N ASN A 148 13.53 2.01 -14.60
CA ASN A 148 13.32 1.48 -13.26
C ASN A 148 13.75 0.01 -13.19
N THR A 149 14.42 -0.41 -12.11
CA THR A 149 14.86 -1.81 -11.98
C THR A 149 13.72 -2.75 -11.59
N THR A 150 12.72 -2.28 -10.86
CA THR A 150 11.56 -3.07 -10.44
C THR A 150 10.55 -3.23 -11.57
N LEU A 151 10.39 -2.22 -12.42
CA LEU A 151 9.55 -2.25 -13.62
C LEU A 151 10.35 -1.73 -14.83
N PRO A 152 11.13 -2.59 -15.50
CA PRO A 152 11.91 -2.19 -16.65
C PRO A 152 11.03 -1.59 -17.77
N ASN A 153 11.52 -0.54 -18.40
CA ASN A 153 10.81 0.24 -19.41
C ASN A 153 9.51 0.89 -18.90
N ALA A 154 9.50 1.32 -17.64
CA ALA A 154 8.40 2.09 -17.08
C ALA A 154 8.15 3.35 -17.93
N ALA A 155 6.89 3.57 -18.32
CA ALA A 155 6.48 4.75 -19.08
C ALA A 155 6.31 6.00 -18.19
N MET A 156 6.40 5.87 -16.86
CA MET A 156 6.28 6.95 -15.90
C MET A 156 7.62 7.68 -15.78
N PRO A 157 7.68 8.99 -16.08
CA PRO A 157 8.83 9.80 -15.73
C PRO A 157 8.95 9.86 -14.19
N PHE A 158 10.19 10.01 -13.68
CA PHE A 158 10.39 9.99 -12.24
C PHE A 158 9.96 11.32 -11.58
N PRO A 159 8.84 11.37 -10.84
CA PRO A 159 8.33 12.65 -10.32
C PRO A 159 9.08 13.13 -9.07
N LEU A 160 9.79 12.25 -8.37
CA LEU A 160 10.46 12.55 -7.10
C LEU A 160 11.96 12.84 -7.25
N TRP A 161 12.44 13.05 -8.49
CA TRP A 161 13.87 13.29 -8.77
C TRP A 161 14.44 14.48 -7.98
N GLU A 162 13.64 15.51 -7.78
CA GLU A 162 14.05 16.69 -7.01
C GLU A 162 14.33 16.34 -5.52
N LEU A 163 13.61 15.36 -4.98
CA LEU A 163 13.77 14.90 -3.60
C LEU A 163 14.91 13.89 -3.47
N GLN A 164 14.93 12.85 -4.32
CA GLN A 164 15.94 11.79 -4.27
C GLN A 164 17.27 12.24 -4.86
N GLY A 165 17.24 12.97 -5.95
CA GLY A 165 18.36 13.16 -6.85
C GLY A 165 18.34 12.20 -8.03
N GLU A 166 19.40 12.22 -8.82
CA GLU A 166 19.54 11.42 -10.04
C GLU A 166 20.45 10.22 -9.77
N GLN A 167 19.91 9.03 -9.95
CA GLN A 167 20.67 7.79 -9.89
C GLN A 167 21.09 7.35 -11.29
N THR A 168 22.22 6.67 -11.36
CA THR A 168 22.72 6.00 -12.57
C THR A 168 22.86 4.50 -12.30
N ALA A 169 22.67 3.69 -13.35
CA ALA A 169 22.80 2.25 -13.26
C ALA A 169 24.23 1.81 -13.53
N VAL A 170 24.82 1.05 -12.62
CA VAL A 170 26.05 0.28 -12.83
C VAL A 170 25.64 -1.09 -13.33
N THR A 171 26.09 -1.45 -14.56
CA THR A 171 25.73 -2.71 -15.19
C THR A 171 26.84 -3.74 -15.10
N LYS A 172 26.47 -5.02 -14.99
CA LYS A 172 27.42 -6.13 -15.04
C LYS A 172 28.10 -6.19 -16.41
N PRO A 173 29.42 -6.40 -16.46
CA PRO A 173 30.15 -6.53 -17.73
C PRO A 173 29.56 -7.69 -18.58
N GLY A 174 29.17 -7.38 -19.82
CA GLY A 174 28.76 -8.37 -20.81
C GLY A 174 27.27 -8.77 -20.79
N SER A 175 26.51 -8.56 -19.70
CA SER A 175 25.08 -8.89 -19.67
C SER A 175 24.16 -7.68 -19.86
N GLY A 176 24.62 -6.47 -19.54
CA GLY A 176 23.80 -5.28 -19.54
C GLY A 176 22.79 -5.23 -18.37
N GLU A 177 22.80 -6.23 -17.47
CA GLU A 177 21.97 -6.28 -16.30
C GLU A 177 22.42 -5.24 -15.26
N VAL A 178 21.47 -4.52 -14.64
CA VAL A 178 21.78 -3.55 -13.60
C VAL A 178 22.22 -4.29 -12.34
N GLU A 179 23.43 -4.04 -11.89
CA GLU A 179 24.00 -4.62 -10.67
C GLU A 179 23.63 -3.78 -9.42
N LYS A 180 23.76 -2.46 -9.55
CA LYS A 180 23.44 -1.50 -8.48
C LYS A 180 23.09 -0.14 -9.06
N LEU A 181 22.44 0.68 -8.24
CA LEU A 181 22.21 2.09 -8.53
C LEU A 181 23.16 2.95 -7.69
N GLU A 182 23.72 3.99 -8.31
CA GLU A 182 24.60 4.97 -7.65
C GLU A 182 24.00 6.37 -7.81
N LEU A 183 23.97 7.13 -6.70
CA LEU A 183 23.50 8.50 -6.71
C LEU A 183 24.56 9.40 -7.39
N ALA A 184 24.27 9.82 -8.60
CA ALA A 184 25.15 10.69 -9.38
C ALA A 184 25.02 12.16 -8.96
N HIS A 185 23.80 12.62 -8.74
CA HIS A 185 23.51 13.98 -8.31
C HIS A 185 22.53 13.92 -7.13
N PRO A 186 22.91 14.43 -5.94
CA PRO A 186 22.04 14.42 -4.77
C PRO A 186 20.84 15.35 -4.95
N GLY A 187 19.67 14.93 -4.45
CA GLY A 187 18.47 15.73 -4.37
C GLY A 187 18.42 16.61 -3.13
N LYS A 188 17.21 17.10 -2.82
CA LYS A 188 16.97 17.91 -1.63
C LYS A 188 17.02 17.16 -0.30
N LEU A 189 16.79 15.82 -0.35
CA LEU A 189 16.75 14.96 0.83
C LEU A 189 17.99 14.06 0.86
N THR A 190 18.43 13.71 2.08
CA THR A 190 19.40 12.63 2.22
C THR A 190 18.76 11.29 1.83
N PRO A 191 19.54 10.24 1.52
CA PRO A 191 18.98 8.92 1.21
C PRO A 191 17.99 8.42 2.28
N GLU A 192 18.31 8.59 3.56
CA GLU A 192 17.46 8.18 4.67
C GLU A 192 16.17 9.00 4.76
N GLN A 193 16.26 10.31 4.52
CA GLN A 193 15.09 11.19 4.47
C GLN A 193 14.19 10.86 3.27
N TYR A 194 14.78 10.52 2.13
CA TYR A 194 14.03 10.10 0.95
C TYR A 194 13.33 8.76 1.18
N GLN A 195 14.02 7.78 1.77
CA GLN A 195 13.42 6.51 2.16
C GLN A 195 12.26 6.69 3.15
N GLN A 196 12.38 7.63 4.09
CA GLN A 196 11.26 7.97 4.98
C GLN A 196 10.10 8.62 4.22
N ALA A 197 10.38 9.54 3.30
CA ALA A 197 9.36 10.19 2.49
C ALA A 197 8.60 9.20 1.59
N THR A 198 9.30 8.27 0.95
CA THR A 198 8.65 7.22 0.14
C THR A 198 7.90 6.22 1.00
N ARG A 199 8.37 5.90 2.21
CA ARG A 199 7.61 5.11 3.18
C ARG A 199 6.31 5.80 3.59
N ASP A 200 6.35 7.09 3.89
CA ASP A 200 5.16 7.87 4.22
C ASP A 200 4.15 7.87 3.05
N LEU A 201 4.64 8.02 1.82
CA LEU A 201 3.81 7.97 0.62
C LEU A 201 3.16 6.60 0.43
N VAL A 202 3.92 5.51 0.60
CA VAL A 202 3.40 4.13 0.51
C VAL A 202 2.39 3.85 1.60
N ASN A 203 2.63 4.32 2.84
CA ASN A 203 1.66 4.25 3.93
C ASN A 203 0.32 4.89 3.56
N PHE A 204 0.36 6.08 2.97
CA PHE A 204 -0.85 6.75 2.52
C PHE A 204 -1.56 5.95 1.42
N LEU A 205 -0.84 5.43 0.43
CA LEU A 205 -1.43 4.61 -0.64
C LEU A 205 -1.96 3.26 -0.12
N GLU A 206 -1.34 2.67 0.90
CA GLU A 206 -1.86 1.48 1.58
C GLU A 206 -3.17 1.79 2.30
N TYR A 207 -3.25 2.89 3.05
CA TYR A 207 -4.49 3.39 3.62
C TYR A 207 -5.56 3.61 2.54
N VAL A 208 -5.22 4.27 1.44
CA VAL A 208 -6.14 4.54 0.32
C VAL A 208 -6.72 3.25 -0.26
N SER A 209 -5.91 2.20 -0.35
CA SER A 209 -6.35 0.92 -0.92
C SER A 209 -7.29 0.13 -0.01
N GLU A 210 -7.27 0.38 1.31
CA GLU A 210 -8.19 -0.22 2.26
C GLU A 210 -8.46 0.69 3.47
N PRO A 211 -9.21 1.80 3.33
CA PRO A 211 -9.49 2.71 4.45
C PRO A 211 -10.22 2.05 5.61
N ALA A 212 -11.00 0.99 5.33
CA ALA A 212 -11.72 0.22 6.36
C ALA A 212 -10.79 -0.63 7.25
N ALA A 213 -9.53 -0.84 6.87
CA ALA A 213 -8.59 -1.66 7.64
C ALA A 213 -8.35 -1.09 9.04
N LEU A 214 -8.32 0.23 9.21
CA LEU A 214 -8.22 0.89 10.51
C LEU A 214 -9.37 0.47 11.45
N GLN A 215 -10.61 0.53 10.95
CA GLN A 215 -11.81 0.15 11.71
C GLN A 215 -11.89 -1.36 11.89
N ARG A 216 -11.60 -2.15 10.86
CA ARG A 216 -11.61 -3.61 10.92
C ARG A 216 -10.67 -4.14 12.00
N GLN A 217 -9.47 -3.59 12.13
CA GLN A 217 -8.54 -3.98 13.17
C GLN A 217 -9.05 -3.64 14.57
N HIS A 218 -9.77 -2.53 14.72
CA HIS A 218 -10.35 -2.13 16.01
C HIS A 218 -11.52 -3.02 16.43
N TYR A 219 -12.46 -3.29 15.51
CA TYR A 219 -13.65 -4.08 15.81
C TYR A 219 -13.43 -5.59 15.70
N GLY A 220 -12.42 -6.04 14.97
CA GLY A 220 -12.19 -7.45 14.68
C GLY A 220 -12.05 -8.32 15.92
N ILE A 221 -11.38 -7.83 16.97
CA ILE A 221 -11.23 -8.55 18.22
C ILE A 221 -12.58 -8.80 18.92
N TRP A 222 -13.47 -7.81 18.92
CA TRP A 222 -14.80 -7.95 19.53
C TRP A 222 -15.68 -8.93 18.76
N VAL A 223 -15.59 -8.92 17.44
CA VAL A 223 -16.28 -9.89 16.58
C VAL A 223 -15.79 -11.32 16.85
N LEU A 224 -14.48 -11.51 16.97
CA LEU A 224 -13.92 -12.83 17.30
C LEU A 224 -14.36 -13.33 18.68
N LEU A 225 -14.33 -12.47 19.70
CA LEU A 225 -14.80 -12.81 21.04
C LEU A 225 -16.29 -13.18 21.04
N PHE A 226 -17.12 -12.42 20.33
CA PHE A 226 -18.55 -12.74 20.17
C PHE A 226 -18.74 -14.10 19.50
N LEU A 227 -18.03 -14.37 18.39
CA LEU A 227 -18.14 -15.63 17.68
C LEU A 227 -17.71 -16.83 18.53
N VAL A 228 -16.67 -16.71 19.34
CA VAL A 228 -16.23 -17.75 20.26
C VAL A 228 -17.33 -18.04 21.30
N ALA A 229 -17.86 -16.99 21.94
CA ALA A 229 -18.94 -17.15 22.92
C ALA A 229 -20.21 -17.75 22.29
N PHE A 230 -20.60 -17.26 21.12
CA PHE A 230 -21.74 -17.78 20.36
C PHE A 230 -21.57 -19.24 19.97
N THR A 231 -20.40 -19.62 19.46
CA THR A 231 -20.08 -21.00 19.09
C THR A 231 -20.14 -21.93 20.30
N MET A 232 -19.65 -21.47 21.47
CA MET A 232 -19.73 -22.24 22.70
C MET A 232 -21.21 -22.49 23.14
N LEU A 233 -22.03 -21.45 23.08
CA LEU A 233 -23.46 -21.55 23.41
C LEU A 233 -24.20 -22.46 22.43
N ALA A 234 -23.97 -22.30 21.15
CA ALA A 234 -24.55 -23.16 20.10
C ALA A 234 -24.12 -24.63 20.25
N TYR A 235 -22.86 -24.87 20.64
CA TYR A 235 -22.38 -26.23 20.95
C TYR A 235 -23.08 -26.84 22.17
N LEU A 236 -23.27 -26.07 23.25
CA LEU A 236 -23.98 -26.53 24.45
C LEU A 236 -25.44 -26.83 24.12
N LEU A 237 -26.10 -25.97 23.35
CA LEU A 237 -27.46 -26.15 22.88
C LEU A 237 -27.56 -27.42 22.01
N LYS A 238 -26.68 -27.60 21.03
CA LYS A 238 -26.61 -28.83 20.22
C LYS A 238 -26.50 -30.06 21.13
N LYS A 239 -25.59 -30.04 22.10
CA LYS A 239 -25.36 -31.16 23.01
C LYS A 239 -26.63 -31.51 23.80
N GLU A 240 -27.41 -30.52 24.25
CA GLU A 240 -28.65 -30.75 24.98
C GLU A 240 -29.75 -31.33 24.08
N TYR A 241 -29.98 -30.74 22.89
CA TYR A 241 -30.99 -31.23 21.96
C TYR A 241 -30.70 -32.62 21.37
N TRP A 242 -29.46 -33.04 21.28
CA TRP A 242 -29.08 -34.32 20.74
C TRP A 242 -28.84 -35.40 21.82
N LYS A 243 -29.11 -35.10 23.04
CA LYS A 243 -28.91 -36.00 24.20
C LYS A 243 -29.74 -37.27 24.12
N ASP A 244 -30.97 -37.14 23.61
CA ASP A 244 -31.95 -38.24 23.56
C ASP A 244 -32.05 -38.91 22.16
N VAL A 245 -31.17 -38.57 21.26
CA VAL A 245 -31.18 -39.08 19.87
C VAL A 245 -30.27 -40.33 19.69
N HIS A 246 -29.63 -40.79 20.80
CA HIS A 246 -28.76 -41.99 20.80
C HIS A 246 -29.24 -43.05 21.75
#